data_439f45c20f8e9b49a7e1e36c8ba64330
#
_entry.id   439f45c20f8e9b49a7e1e36c8ba64330
#
_cell.length_a   1.000
_cell.length_b   1.000
_cell.length_c   1.000
_cell.angle_alpha   90.00
_cell.angle_beta   90.00
_cell.angle_gamma   90.00
#
_symmetry.space_group_name_H-M   'P 1'
#
loop_
_entity.id
_entity.type
_entity.pdbx_description
1 polymer ?
#
loop_
_entity_poly.entity_id
_entity_poly.type
_entity_poly.pdbx_seq_one_letter_code
_entity_poly.pdbx_strand_id
1 'polypeptide(L)'
;MDVPTLELKSPVARAVVPVLGGAAVLALIGLFTWLMAAYISGGGGASSERLAPSTFTVGNVESLSKTVAKDGPLFFPELGTAIGTRSIVVDHTGDDPADGWRVYWAYPADRDATCIVEQVPGTPDFTDCAGRTLDVSELSPPDPGVFPIVEDGTTLVIDVRGATLADATTNP
;
A
#
# COMPACT_ATOMS: atom_id res chain seq x y z
N MET A 1 22.52 20.47 -48.11
CA MET A 1 23.00 20.93 -46.79
C MET A 1 24.49 20.64 -46.75
N ASP A 2 25.32 21.66 -46.99
CA ASP A 2 26.76 21.51 -46.91
C ASP A 2 27.23 21.45 -45.48
N VAL A 3 27.80 20.31 -45.10
CA VAL A 3 28.41 20.13 -43.77
C VAL A 3 29.80 20.77 -43.81
N PRO A 4 30.10 21.79 -43.00
CA PRO A 4 31.41 22.41 -42.99
C PRO A 4 32.45 21.40 -42.50
N THR A 5 33.36 20.99 -43.36
CA THR A 5 34.52 20.17 -43.02
C THR A 5 35.57 21.05 -42.38
N LEU A 6 35.77 20.88 -41.05
CA LEU A 6 36.85 21.51 -40.30
C LEU A 6 38.20 20.90 -40.71
N GLU A 7 38.96 21.59 -41.57
CA GLU A 7 40.36 21.22 -41.92
C GLU A 7 41.29 21.48 -40.72
N LEU A 8 41.56 20.43 -39.96
CA LEU A 8 42.52 20.45 -38.84
C LEU A 8 43.95 20.37 -39.40
N LYS A 9 44.67 21.50 -39.43
CA LYS A 9 46.02 21.64 -40.04
C LYS A 9 47.18 21.11 -39.20
N SER A 10 46.97 20.68 -37.92
CA SER A 10 48.03 20.13 -37.07
C SER A 10 47.77 18.68 -36.66
N PRO A 11 48.81 17.81 -36.59
CA PRO A 11 48.65 16.42 -36.16
C PRO A 11 48.12 16.29 -34.73
N VAL A 12 48.42 17.24 -33.87
CA VAL A 12 47.94 17.30 -32.46
C VAL A 12 46.44 17.59 -32.44
N ALA A 13 45.94 18.50 -33.28
CA ALA A 13 44.50 18.80 -33.31
C ALA A 13 43.67 17.60 -33.81
N ARG A 14 44.22 16.76 -34.71
CA ARG A 14 43.55 15.53 -35.18
C ARG A 14 43.40 14.47 -34.07
N ALA A 15 44.32 14.44 -33.11
CA ALA A 15 44.24 13.52 -31.98
C ALA A 15 43.37 14.05 -30.83
N VAL A 16 43.43 15.36 -30.57
CA VAL A 16 42.75 16.00 -29.43
C VAL A 16 41.23 16.16 -29.68
N VAL A 17 40.82 16.48 -30.91
CA VAL A 17 39.38 16.71 -31.22
C VAL A 17 38.51 15.49 -30.96
N PRO A 18 38.83 14.26 -31.39
CA PRO A 18 37.98 13.10 -31.07
C PRO A 18 37.98 12.76 -29.59
N VAL A 19 39.07 12.99 -28.85
CA VAL A 19 39.13 12.77 -27.38
C VAL A 19 38.25 13.76 -26.65
N LEU A 20 38.33 15.05 -27.01
CA LEU A 20 37.45 16.06 -26.42
C LEU A 20 35.97 15.82 -26.77
N GLY A 21 35.69 15.41 -28.00
CA GLY A 21 34.36 15.02 -28.43
C GLY A 21 33.80 13.85 -27.61
N GLY A 22 34.61 12.81 -27.41
CA GLY A 22 34.25 11.67 -26.55
C GLY A 22 33.99 12.04 -25.09
N ALA A 23 34.89 12.88 -24.55
CA ALA A 23 34.74 13.39 -23.18
C ALA A 23 33.46 14.24 -23.00
N ALA A 24 33.11 15.08 -23.98
CA ALA A 24 31.89 15.86 -23.99
C ALA A 24 30.62 14.98 -24.00
N VAL A 25 30.62 13.92 -24.85
CA VAL A 25 29.50 12.97 -24.89
C VAL A 25 29.33 12.25 -23.55
N LEU A 26 30.42 11.78 -22.93
CA LEU A 26 30.36 11.13 -21.62
C LEU A 26 29.86 12.09 -20.52
N ALA A 27 30.29 13.36 -20.56
CA ALA A 27 29.81 14.38 -19.63
C ALA A 27 28.30 14.65 -19.80
N LEU A 28 27.79 14.68 -21.03
CA LEU A 28 26.35 14.83 -21.28
C LEU A 28 25.55 13.63 -20.79
N ILE A 29 26.03 12.41 -21.01
CA ILE A 29 25.39 11.20 -20.48
C ILE A 29 25.37 11.22 -18.96
N GLY A 30 26.49 11.56 -18.33
CA GLY A 30 26.58 11.68 -16.87
C GLY A 30 25.64 12.75 -16.31
N LEU A 31 25.53 13.91 -16.95
CA LEU A 31 24.61 14.96 -16.56
C LEU A 31 23.15 14.51 -16.73
N PHE A 32 22.83 13.85 -17.83
CA PHE A 32 21.47 13.34 -18.09
C PHE A 32 21.07 12.28 -17.07
N THR A 33 21.93 11.33 -16.76
CA THR A 33 21.66 10.30 -15.75
C THR A 33 21.51 10.92 -14.34
N TRP A 34 22.34 11.93 -14.03
CA TRP A 34 22.22 12.65 -12.75
C TRP A 34 20.91 13.43 -12.65
N LEU A 35 20.49 14.13 -13.70
CA LEU A 35 19.20 14.84 -13.76
C LEU A 35 18.01 13.89 -13.63
N MET A 36 18.07 12.72 -14.31
CA MET A 36 17.04 11.68 -14.16
C MET A 36 16.98 11.13 -12.75
N ALA A 37 18.13 10.85 -12.15
CA ALA A 37 18.20 10.39 -10.77
C ALA A 37 17.66 11.45 -9.78
N ALA A 38 18.01 12.72 -9.98
CA ALA A 38 17.51 13.82 -9.17
C ALA A 38 15.99 14.02 -9.33
N TYR A 39 15.47 13.88 -10.56
CA TYR A 39 14.05 13.95 -10.85
C TYR A 39 13.26 12.83 -10.15
N ILE A 40 13.77 11.60 -10.21
CA ILE A 40 13.16 10.45 -9.53
C ILE A 40 13.25 10.57 -8.01
N SER A 41 14.41 11.04 -7.50
CA SER A 41 14.61 11.23 -6.05
C SER A 41 13.83 12.41 -5.49
N GLY A 42 13.62 13.48 -6.26
CA GLY A 42 12.80 14.63 -5.87
C GLY A 42 11.30 14.34 -5.84
N GLY A 43 10.84 13.28 -6.53
CA GLY A 43 9.46 12.79 -6.50
C GLY A 43 9.12 11.84 -5.33
N GLY A 44 10.10 11.57 -4.45
CA GLY A 44 10.01 10.51 -3.44
C GLY A 44 8.94 10.68 -2.35
N GLY A 45 8.37 11.87 -2.17
CA GLY A 45 7.24 12.06 -1.24
C GLY A 45 5.95 11.40 -1.73
N ALA A 46 5.70 11.42 -3.04
CA ALA A 46 4.49 10.81 -3.62
C ALA A 46 4.62 9.30 -3.88
N SER A 47 5.85 8.75 -3.87
CA SER A 47 6.10 7.33 -4.11
C SER A 47 5.85 6.47 -2.88
N SER A 48 6.09 7.01 -1.68
CA SER A 48 5.87 6.28 -0.43
C SER A 48 4.38 6.08 -0.14
N GLU A 49 3.54 7.07 -0.46
CA GLU A 49 2.08 6.95 -0.35
C GLU A 49 1.48 5.96 -1.37
N ARG A 50 2.08 5.81 -2.55
CA ARG A 50 1.65 4.83 -3.55
C ARG A 50 2.10 3.40 -3.27
N LEU A 51 3.18 3.21 -2.52
CA LEU A 51 3.70 1.88 -2.18
C LEU A 51 3.03 1.28 -0.94
N ALA A 52 2.42 2.11 -0.10
CA ALA A 52 1.64 1.68 1.06
C ALA A 52 0.45 2.63 1.22
N PRO A 53 -0.65 2.41 0.51
CA PRO A 53 -1.84 3.25 0.65
C PRO A 53 -2.30 3.26 2.10
N SER A 54 -2.63 4.44 2.61
CA SER A 54 -3.18 4.61 3.95
C SER A 54 -4.63 4.14 4.06
N THR A 55 -5.29 3.95 2.93
CA THR A 55 -6.67 3.51 2.84
C THR A 55 -6.82 2.35 1.87
N PHE A 56 -7.67 1.41 2.24
CA PHE A 56 -8.03 0.25 1.42
C PHE A 56 -9.52 0.32 1.06
N THR A 57 -9.83 0.46 -0.23
CA THR A 57 -11.21 0.47 -0.71
C THR A 57 -11.72 -0.97 -0.84
N VAL A 58 -12.72 -1.31 -0.05
CA VAL A 58 -13.35 -2.65 -0.03
C VAL A 58 -14.38 -2.78 -1.16
N GLY A 59 -15.29 -1.81 -1.27
CA GLY A 59 -16.30 -1.80 -2.32
C GLY A 59 -17.63 -1.18 -1.91
N ASN A 60 -18.69 -1.51 -2.65
CA ASN A 60 -20.02 -0.96 -2.40
C ASN A 60 -20.68 -1.59 -1.17
N VAL A 61 -21.12 -0.77 -0.21
CA VAL A 61 -21.68 -1.20 1.08
C VAL A 61 -22.92 -2.08 0.94
N GLU A 62 -23.81 -1.77 -0.01
CA GLU A 62 -25.05 -2.55 -0.20
C GLU A 62 -24.77 -3.98 -0.69
N SER A 63 -23.80 -4.13 -1.58
CA SER A 63 -23.37 -5.45 -2.07
C SER A 63 -22.64 -6.24 -1.00
N LEU A 64 -21.73 -5.56 -0.28
CA LEU A 64 -20.92 -6.18 0.76
C LEU A 64 -21.77 -6.64 1.96
N SER A 65 -22.72 -5.82 2.44
CA SER A 65 -23.60 -6.19 3.55
C SER A 65 -24.44 -7.44 3.24
N LYS A 66 -24.95 -7.55 2.00
CA LYS A 66 -25.65 -8.76 1.54
C LYS A 66 -24.74 -9.99 1.48
N THR A 67 -23.47 -9.78 1.10
CA THR A 67 -22.48 -10.86 1.05
C THR A 67 -22.16 -11.33 2.47
N VAL A 68 -21.88 -10.40 3.39
CA VAL A 68 -21.61 -10.74 4.80
C VAL A 68 -22.81 -11.44 5.44
N ALA A 69 -24.02 -10.96 5.20
CA ALA A 69 -25.24 -11.58 5.74
C ALA A 69 -25.47 -13.02 5.23
N LYS A 70 -25.00 -13.33 4.03
CA LYS A 70 -25.20 -14.64 3.40
C LYS A 70 -24.03 -15.61 3.66
N ASP A 71 -22.80 -15.12 3.50
CA ASP A 71 -21.61 -15.95 3.40
C ASP A 71 -20.67 -15.77 4.61
N GLY A 72 -21.00 -14.87 5.56
CA GLY A 72 -20.18 -14.50 6.72
C GLY A 72 -19.22 -13.37 6.46
N PRO A 73 -18.39 -13.01 7.47
CA PRO A 73 -17.40 -11.94 7.40
C PRO A 73 -16.44 -12.07 6.23
N LEU A 74 -15.96 -10.95 5.72
CA LEU A 74 -15.03 -10.90 4.58
C LEU A 74 -13.58 -11.00 5.07
N PHE A 75 -12.83 -11.97 4.57
CA PHE A 75 -11.43 -12.18 4.90
C PHE A 75 -10.52 -11.58 3.80
N PHE A 76 -9.61 -10.71 4.20
CA PHE A 76 -8.60 -10.09 3.32
C PHE A 76 -7.19 -10.48 3.79
N PRO A 77 -6.58 -11.47 3.14
CA PRO A 77 -5.23 -11.88 3.49
C PRO A 77 -4.18 -10.88 2.97
N GLU A 78 -3.10 -10.74 3.70
CA GLU A 78 -1.85 -10.10 3.26
C GLU A 78 -1.99 -8.69 2.69
N LEU A 79 -2.84 -7.84 3.28
CA LEU A 79 -2.91 -6.44 2.89
C LEU A 79 -1.59 -5.72 3.18
N GLY A 80 -1.02 -5.11 2.15
CA GLY A 80 0.13 -4.22 2.29
C GLY A 80 -0.29 -2.92 2.97
N THR A 81 0.27 -2.64 4.14
CA THR A 81 0.05 -1.42 4.91
C THR A 81 1.36 -0.68 5.15
N ALA A 82 1.29 0.57 5.59
CA ALA A 82 2.48 1.36 5.94
C ALA A 82 3.32 0.72 7.07
N ILE A 83 2.70 -0.13 7.89
CA ILE A 83 3.33 -0.84 9.01
C ILE A 83 3.65 -2.31 8.69
N GLY A 84 3.55 -2.72 7.43
CA GLY A 84 3.82 -4.09 6.96
C GLY A 84 2.58 -4.80 6.43
N THR A 85 2.75 -6.08 6.12
CA THR A 85 1.66 -6.94 5.63
C THR A 85 0.80 -7.39 6.80
N ARG A 86 -0.52 -7.21 6.66
CA ARG A 86 -1.53 -7.58 7.66
C ARG A 86 -2.69 -8.31 7.01
N SER A 87 -3.28 -9.26 7.71
CA SER A 87 -4.54 -9.88 7.30
C SER A 87 -5.66 -9.34 8.18
N ILE A 88 -6.78 -8.95 7.55
CA ILE A 88 -7.94 -8.39 8.25
C ILE A 88 -9.22 -9.18 7.94
N VAL A 89 -10.15 -9.09 8.87
CA VAL A 89 -11.53 -9.54 8.71
C VAL A 89 -12.45 -8.32 8.81
N VAL A 90 -13.37 -8.21 7.88
CA VAL A 90 -14.38 -7.15 7.85
C VAL A 90 -15.74 -7.77 8.06
N ASP A 91 -16.45 -7.33 9.09
CA ASP A 91 -17.77 -7.79 9.46
C ASP A 91 -18.79 -6.66 9.38
N HIS A 92 -20.04 -7.02 9.23
CA HIS A 92 -21.17 -6.09 9.22
C HIS A 92 -22.30 -6.58 10.09
N THR A 93 -22.78 -5.70 10.98
CA THR A 93 -23.89 -5.99 11.88
C THR A 93 -24.99 -4.95 11.75
N GLY A 94 -26.22 -5.38 11.72
CA GLY A 94 -27.39 -4.51 11.57
C GLY A 94 -28.01 -4.56 10.17
N ASP A 95 -29.07 -3.79 9.98
CA ASP A 95 -29.86 -3.78 8.73
C ASP A 95 -29.48 -2.62 7.79
N ASP A 96 -28.77 -1.60 8.29
CA ASP A 96 -28.32 -0.46 7.47
C ASP A 96 -26.98 -0.74 6.81
N PRO A 97 -26.92 -0.84 5.46
CA PRO A 97 -25.67 -1.10 4.75
C PRO A 97 -24.59 -0.03 4.97
N ALA A 98 -24.97 1.19 5.38
CA ALA A 98 -24.02 2.28 5.60
C ALA A 98 -23.46 2.31 7.03
N ASP A 99 -23.97 1.53 7.94
CA ASP A 99 -23.57 1.51 9.37
C ASP A 99 -23.26 0.09 9.84
N GLY A 100 -22.66 -0.03 11.01
CA GLY A 100 -22.41 -1.34 11.64
C GLY A 100 -21.19 -2.11 11.10
N TRP A 101 -20.35 -1.51 10.27
CA TRP A 101 -19.11 -2.11 9.82
C TRP A 101 -18.07 -2.21 10.92
N ARG A 102 -17.38 -3.34 10.99
CA ARG A 102 -16.31 -3.62 11.97
C ARG A 102 -15.11 -4.24 11.28
N VAL A 103 -13.94 -3.95 11.80
CA VAL A 103 -12.66 -4.52 11.33
C VAL A 103 -12.01 -5.25 12.49
N TYR A 104 -11.39 -6.38 12.19
CA TYR A 104 -10.61 -7.18 13.12
C TYR A 104 -9.30 -7.60 12.45
N TRP A 105 -8.27 -7.81 13.26
CA TRP A 105 -7.09 -8.55 12.79
C TRP A 105 -7.42 -10.03 12.63
N ALA A 106 -6.88 -10.66 11.61
CA ALA A 106 -7.16 -12.07 11.29
C ALA A 106 -6.35 -13.04 12.19
N TYR A 107 -6.39 -12.81 13.49
CA TYR A 107 -5.85 -13.71 14.51
C TYR A 107 -6.65 -13.57 15.81
N PRO A 108 -6.67 -14.62 16.68
CA PRO A 108 -7.44 -14.58 17.91
C PRO A 108 -6.93 -13.51 18.88
N ALA A 109 -7.83 -12.90 19.66
CA ALA A 109 -7.47 -11.87 20.64
C ALA A 109 -6.55 -12.37 21.77
N ASP A 110 -6.53 -13.69 22.01
CA ASP A 110 -5.67 -14.38 22.99
C ASP A 110 -4.35 -14.90 22.41
N ARG A 111 -4.04 -14.57 21.16
CA ARG A 111 -2.85 -15.03 20.42
C ARG A 111 -2.12 -13.86 19.76
N ASP A 112 -0.94 -14.11 19.29
CA ASP A 112 -0.17 -13.16 18.50
C ASP A 112 -0.47 -13.25 16.99
N ALA A 113 0.02 -12.29 16.23
CA ALA A 113 -0.22 -12.15 14.78
C ALA A 113 0.34 -13.29 13.92
N THR A 114 1.08 -14.26 14.50
CA THR A 114 1.57 -15.43 13.78
C THR A 114 0.53 -16.54 13.68
N CYS A 115 -0.51 -16.48 14.54
CA CYS A 115 -1.63 -17.43 14.54
C CYS A 115 -2.77 -16.91 13.63
N ILE A 116 -2.54 -16.84 12.33
CA ILE A 116 -3.55 -16.41 11.36
C ILE A 116 -4.69 -17.41 11.32
N VAL A 117 -5.92 -16.89 11.33
CA VAL A 117 -7.13 -17.70 11.20
C VAL A 117 -7.47 -18.00 9.76
N GLU A 118 -8.15 -19.11 9.53
CA GLU A 118 -8.76 -19.47 8.25
C GLU A 118 -10.28 -19.45 8.38
N GLN A 119 -10.97 -18.80 7.41
CA GLN A 119 -12.43 -18.79 7.42
C GLN A 119 -12.99 -20.17 7.06
N VAL A 120 -13.99 -20.62 7.80
CA VAL A 120 -14.72 -21.85 7.47
C VAL A 120 -15.73 -21.51 6.34
N PRO A 121 -15.55 -22.08 5.13
CA PRO A 121 -16.36 -21.68 3.98
C PRO A 121 -17.88 -21.75 4.21
N GLY A 122 -18.60 -20.66 3.92
CA GLY A 122 -20.05 -20.59 4.04
C GLY A 122 -20.57 -20.48 5.47
N THR A 123 -19.72 -20.15 6.43
CA THR A 123 -20.08 -19.88 7.81
C THR A 123 -19.47 -18.57 8.31
N PRO A 124 -19.97 -17.99 9.41
CA PRO A 124 -19.33 -16.85 10.04
C PRO A 124 -18.09 -17.23 10.89
N ASP A 125 -17.78 -18.51 10.98
CA ASP A 125 -16.77 -19.06 11.88
C ASP A 125 -15.36 -19.07 11.26
N PHE A 126 -14.37 -19.05 12.12
CA PHE A 126 -12.96 -19.14 11.77
C PHE A 126 -12.28 -20.31 12.49
N THR A 127 -11.24 -20.85 11.91
CA THR A 127 -10.38 -21.86 12.55
C THR A 127 -9.01 -21.23 12.81
N ASP A 128 -8.51 -21.32 14.04
CA ASP A 128 -7.17 -20.82 14.39
C ASP A 128 -6.05 -21.85 14.10
N CYS A 129 -4.81 -21.40 14.33
CA CYS A 129 -3.60 -22.22 14.17
C CYS A 129 -3.54 -23.48 15.06
N ALA A 130 -4.39 -23.60 16.07
CA ALA A 130 -4.54 -24.76 16.95
C ALA A 130 -5.77 -25.62 16.62
N GLY A 131 -6.51 -25.27 15.57
CA GLY A 131 -7.73 -25.98 15.16
C GLY A 131 -8.96 -25.66 15.98
N ARG A 132 -8.97 -24.55 16.76
CA ARG A 132 -10.16 -24.10 17.48
C ARG A 132 -11.09 -23.36 16.53
N THR A 133 -12.40 -23.59 16.67
CA THR A 133 -13.40 -22.78 15.99
C THR A 133 -13.69 -21.53 16.81
N LEU A 134 -13.71 -20.36 16.15
CA LEU A 134 -13.85 -19.03 16.74
C LEU A 134 -14.95 -18.26 16.02
N ASP A 135 -15.74 -17.48 16.78
CA ASP A 135 -16.60 -16.44 16.23
C ASP A 135 -15.77 -15.17 15.90
N VAL A 136 -16.27 -14.35 14.96
CA VAL A 136 -15.59 -13.10 14.57
C VAL A 136 -15.29 -12.17 15.75
N SER A 137 -16.13 -12.16 16.78
CA SER A 137 -15.95 -11.34 17.99
C SER A 137 -14.79 -11.79 18.87
N GLU A 138 -14.25 -12.99 18.67
CA GLU A 138 -13.09 -13.53 19.38
C GLU A 138 -11.76 -13.18 18.68
N LEU A 139 -11.84 -12.55 17.51
CA LEU A 139 -10.68 -12.05 16.79
C LEU A 139 -10.12 -10.79 17.47
N SER A 140 -8.84 -10.54 17.23
CA SER A 140 -8.16 -9.38 17.80
C SER A 140 -8.74 -8.06 17.26
N PRO A 141 -9.10 -7.11 18.14
CA PRO A 141 -9.52 -5.79 17.69
C PRO A 141 -8.35 -5.10 16.95
N PRO A 142 -8.64 -4.20 16.01
CA PRO A 142 -7.61 -3.48 15.29
C PRO A 142 -6.88 -2.49 16.21
N ASP A 143 -5.67 -2.10 15.80
CA ASP A 143 -4.92 -1.05 16.46
C ASP A 143 -5.68 0.29 16.40
N PRO A 144 -5.47 1.20 17.37
CA PRO A 144 -6.02 2.55 17.30
C PRO A 144 -5.64 3.22 15.97
N GLY A 145 -6.63 3.80 15.26
CA GLY A 145 -6.46 4.42 13.96
C GLY A 145 -6.70 3.49 12.75
N VAL A 146 -7.05 2.22 12.98
CA VAL A 146 -7.60 1.34 11.94
C VAL A 146 -9.11 1.23 12.14
N PHE A 147 -9.88 1.73 11.18
CA PHE A 147 -11.34 1.74 11.28
C PHE A 147 -12.00 1.79 9.90
N PRO A 148 -13.23 1.27 9.78
CA PRO A 148 -14.01 1.37 8.56
C PRO A 148 -14.61 2.77 8.40
N ILE A 149 -14.63 3.27 7.17
CA ILE A 149 -15.24 4.54 6.78
C ILE A 149 -16.20 4.25 5.63
N VAL A 150 -17.41 4.77 5.70
CA VAL A 150 -18.34 4.74 4.56
C VAL A 150 -18.30 6.10 3.88
N GLU A 151 -17.70 6.15 2.69
CA GLU A 151 -17.62 7.35 1.85
C GLU A 151 -18.90 7.48 1.01
N ASP A 152 -19.46 8.70 1.00
CA ASP A 152 -20.67 9.05 0.24
C ASP A 152 -21.89 8.12 0.48
N GLY A 153 -21.92 7.42 1.62
CA GLY A 153 -22.97 6.46 1.97
C GLY A 153 -23.00 5.19 1.10
N THR A 154 -22.00 4.98 0.23
CA THR A 154 -22.02 3.91 -0.77
C THR A 154 -20.76 3.05 -0.83
N THR A 155 -19.63 3.58 -0.41
CA THR A 155 -18.33 2.91 -0.58
C THR A 155 -17.68 2.66 0.77
N LEU A 156 -17.38 1.40 1.08
CA LEU A 156 -16.62 1.03 2.26
C LEU A 156 -15.12 1.16 1.98
N VAL A 157 -14.46 1.94 2.82
CA VAL A 157 -13.01 2.15 2.83
C VAL A 157 -12.51 1.84 4.24
N ILE A 158 -11.36 1.20 4.34
CA ILE A 158 -10.70 0.96 5.63
C ILE A 158 -9.46 1.84 5.70
N ASP A 159 -9.39 2.69 6.71
CA ASP A 159 -8.16 3.39 7.06
C ASP A 159 -7.22 2.41 7.76
N VAL A 160 -6.03 2.22 7.22
CA VAL A 160 -5.02 1.26 7.70
C VAL A 160 -3.77 1.97 8.21
N ARG A 161 -3.84 3.28 8.47
CA ARG A 161 -2.69 4.07 8.95
C ARG A 161 -2.21 3.62 10.33
N GLY A 162 -3.10 3.03 11.14
CA GLY A 162 -2.75 2.51 12.46
C GLY A 162 -2.30 3.59 13.45
N ALA A 163 -1.57 3.19 14.47
CA ALA A 163 -1.13 4.02 15.60
C ALA A 163 -0.26 5.25 15.24
N THR A 164 0.20 5.40 14.02
CA THR A 164 1.02 6.56 13.60
C THR A 164 0.32 7.90 13.72
N LEU A 165 -1.02 7.93 13.74
CA LEU A 165 -1.78 9.17 13.99
C LEU A 165 -1.96 9.48 15.49
N ALA A 166 -1.93 8.47 16.35
CA ALA A 166 -2.05 8.67 17.80
C ALA A 166 -0.79 9.35 18.37
N ASP A 167 0.39 9.06 17.83
CA ASP A 167 1.66 9.68 18.25
C ASP A 167 1.81 11.14 17.77
N ALA A 168 1.18 11.51 16.67
CA ALA A 168 1.26 12.87 16.15
C ALA A 168 0.44 13.90 16.96
N THR A 169 -0.52 13.45 17.77
CA THR A 169 -1.42 14.32 18.56
C THR A 169 -0.97 14.46 20.02
N THR A 170 0.07 13.75 20.47
CA THR A 170 0.45 13.71 21.89
C THR A 170 1.76 14.47 22.19
N ASN A 171 2.27 15.29 21.27
CA ASN A 171 3.43 16.14 21.57
C ASN A 171 2.98 17.62 21.59
N PRO A 172 2.84 18.24 22.82
CA PRO A 172 2.57 19.66 22.99
C PRO A 172 3.79 20.53 22.68
#